data_e4d27f7128104564090728e1f5158dba
#
_entry.id   e4d27f7128104564090728e1f5158dba
#
_cell.length_a   1.000
_cell.length_b   1.000
_cell.length_c   1.000
_cell.angle_alpha   90.00
_cell.angle_beta   90.00
_cell.angle_gamma   90.00
#
_symmetry.space_group_name_H-M   'P 1'
#
loop_
_entity.id
_entity.type
_entity.pdbx_description
1 polymer ?
#
loop_
_entity_poly.entity_id
_entity_poly.type
_entity_poly.pdbx_seq_one_letter_code
_entity_poly.pdbx_strand_id
1 'polypeptide(L)'
;MRYFVINLEKDIKKFNSLDIKMKKLDINIERIPGVDISKFSSLDLLKKTTTFMNDYGTNGMIGCFLAHRSAWEKVFSEKLEYAIILEDDIEVKDNIKDIVKEILSNNYDFDILLLSYLTGCKNPIDYNIVDKCSKLLLSEIQTFKYIDNKVLKPEFFTGLQMYMVSYKGVEKLLNEYKEVNGHVDLSISNNNNIKKLALIDKACFHIGEKTSNNVPKLNYIIDKLVLSNYYIYDINMEWALNMPFLKIYKKNITPRFLIAISLSIIIIILYIYKNNYSIKNTLIYLFILIFILIL
;
A
#
# COMPACT_ATOMS: atom_id res chain seq x y z
N MET A 1 -16.67 2.16 19.07
CA MET A 1 -15.88 1.75 17.90
C MET A 1 -16.82 1.63 16.70
N ARG A 2 -16.49 2.28 15.57
CA ARG A 2 -17.20 2.17 14.29
C ARG A 2 -16.41 1.30 13.34
N TYR A 3 -17.14 0.55 12.49
CA TYR A 3 -16.58 -0.33 11.47
C TYR A 3 -17.08 0.12 10.11
N PHE A 4 -16.17 0.50 9.21
CA PHE A 4 -16.48 0.97 7.87
C PHE A 4 -15.99 -0.04 6.83
N VAL A 5 -16.86 -0.46 5.92
CA VAL A 5 -16.53 -1.41 4.86
C VAL A 5 -16.53 -0.72 3.51
N ILE A 6 -15.38 -0.71 2.86
CA ILE A 6 -15.25 -0.22 1.49
C ILE A 6 -15.79 -1.30 0.53
N ASN A 7 -16.79 -0.93 -0.28
CA ASN A 7 -17.42 -1.87 -1.20
C ASN A 7 -17.92 -1.16 -2.45
N LEU A 8 -17.55 -1.68 -3.63
CA LEU A 8 -18.10 -1.23 -4.91
C LEU A 8 -19.55 -1.64 -5.07
N GLU A 9 -20.37 -0.79 -5.71
CA GLU A 9 -21.81 -1.04 -5.94
C GLU A 9 -22.07 -2.35 -6.66
N LYS A 10 -21.24 -2.66 -7.67
CA LYS A 10 -21.34 -3.93 -8.42
C LYS A 10 -21.09 -5.17 -7.57
N ASP A 11 -20.37 -5.01 -6.43
CA ASP A 11 -19.96 -6.09 -5.53
C ASP A 11 -20.80 -6.13 -4.23
N ILE A 12 -22.00 -5.54 -4.23
CA ILE A 12 -22.87 -5.43 -3.05
C ILE A 12 -23.15 -6.77 -2.38
N LYS A 13 -23.09 -7.87 -3.11
CA LYS A 13 -23.25 -9.23 -2.56
C LYS A 13 -22.15 -9.58 -1.55
N LYS A 14 -20.92 -9.12 -1.77
CA LYS A 14 -19.79 -9.32 -0.84
C LYS A 14 -20.06 -8.56 0.46
N PHE A 15 -20.46 -7.28 0.36
CA PHE A 15 -20.85 -6.50 1.53
C PHE A 15 -21.95 -7.20 2.34
N ASN A 16 -23.03 -7.66 1.69
CA ASN A 16 -24.13 -8.33 2.37
C ASN A 16 -23.67 -9.62 3.09
N SER A 17 -22.79 -10.39 2.48
CA SER A 17 -22.22 -11.60 3.09
C SER A 17 -21.39 -11.26 4.34
N LEU A 18 -20.54 -10.22 4.25
CA LEU A 18 -19.75 -9.74 5.37
C LEU A 18 -20.64 -9.17 6.49
N ASP A 19 -21.69 -8.41 6.15
CA ASP A 19 -22.63 -7.84 7.10
C ASP A 19 -23.35 -8.94 7.92
N ILE A 20 -23.77 -10.02 7.26
CA ILE A 20 -24.35 -11.20 7.95
C ILE A 20 -23.36 -11.81 8.95
N LYS A 21 -22.09 -11.96 8.55
CA LYS A 21 -21.02 -12.48 9.42
C LYS A 21 -20.79 -11.54 10.61
N MET A 22 -20.67 -10.25 10.36
CA MET A 22 -20.39 -9.25 11.41
C MET A 22 -21.55 -9.11 12.39
N LYS A 23 -22.80 -9.19 11.92
CA LYS A 23 -23.99 -9.23 12.79
C LYS A 23 -24.02 -10.44 13.72
N LYS A 24 -23.57 -11.61 13.27
CA LYS A 24 -23.42 -12.79 14.16
C LYS A 24 -22.41 -12.56 15.27
N LEU A 25 -21.44 -11.68 15.04
CA LEU A 25 -20.46 -11.25 16.03
C LEU A 25 -20.95 -10.04 16.84
N ASP A 26 -22.21 -9.62 16.66
CA ASP A 26 -22.79 -8.42 17.28
C ASP A 26 -21.94 -7.17 16.98
N ILE A 27 -21.56 -7.00 15.71
CA ILE A 27 -20.84 -5.84 15.18
C ILE A 27 -21.67 -5.27 14.03
N ASN A 28 -22.00 -3.98 14.16
CA ASN A 28 -22.63 -3.22 13.08
C ASN A 28 -21.55 -2.62 12.19
N ILE A 29 -21.67 -2.85 10.89
CA ILE A 29 -20.79 -2.27 9.88
C ILE A 29 -21.54 -1.21 9.08
N GLU A 30 -20.80 -0.20 8.62
CA GLU A 30 -21.32 0.84 7.74
C GLU A 30 -20.57 0.81 6.41
N ARG A 31 -21.33 0.84 5.32
CA ARG A 31 -20.77 0.81 3.97
C ARG A 31 -20.20 2.16 3.59
N ILE A 32 -18.95 2.17 3.14
CA ILE A 32 -18.34 3.28 2.38
C ILE A 32 -18.41 2.91 0.90
N PRO A 33 -19.10 3.68 0.07
CA PRO A 33 -19.17 3.41 -1.35
C PRO A 33 -17.78 3.42 -1.98
N GLY A 34 -17.41 2.32 -2.64
CA GLY A 34 -16.21 2.26 -3.46
C GLY A 34 -16.29 3.26 -4.62
N VAL A 35 -15.16 3.81 -5.01
CA VAL A 35 -15.08 4.85 -6.04
C VAL A 35 -14.89 4.21 -7.41
N ASP A 36 -15.90 4.34 -8.27
CA ASP A 36 -15.85 3.91 -9.66
C ASP A 36 -15.30 5.04 -10.55
N ILE A 37 -14.05 4.92 -10.94
CA ILE A 37 -13.32 5.93 -11.72
C ILE A 37 -13.90 6.11 -13.13
N SER A 38 -14.59 5.12 -13.68
CA SER A 38 -15.21 5.23 -15.01
C SER A 38 -16.26 6.32 -15.08
N LYS A 39 -16.78 6.79 -13.95
CA LYS A 39 -17.78 7.86 -13.83
C LYS A 39 -17.18 9.27 -13.73
N PHE A 40 -15.85 9.39 -13.67
CA PHE A 40 -15.17 10.67 -13.54
C PHE A 40 -14.76 11.23 -14.90
N SER A 41 -14.89 12.54 -15.08
CA SER A 41 -14.26 13.21 -16.20
C SER A 41 -12.74 13.27 -16.02
N SER A 42 -12.00 13.41 -17.12
CA SER A 42 -10.54 13.59 -17.05
C SER A 42 -10.14 14.80 -16.20
N LEU A 43 -10.93 15.87 -16.24
CA LEU A 43 -10.68 17.08 -15.46
C LEU A 43 -10.87 16.83 -13.95
N ASP A 44 -11.86 16.03 -13.56
CA ASP A 44 -12.09 15.68 -12.15
C ASP A 44 -10.98 14.77 -11.61
N LEU A 45 -10.46 13.87 -12.45
CA LEU A 45 -9.32 13.03 -12.10
C LEU A 45 -8.04 13.86 -11.89
N LEU A 46 -7.76 14.82 -12.76
CA LEU A 46 -6.61 15.72 -12.63
C LEU A 46 -6.60 16.51 -11.30
N LYS A 47 -7.78 16.80 -10.74
CA LYS A 47 -7.89 17.48 -9.45
C LYS A 47 -7.65 16.55 -8.24
N LYS A 48 -7.70 15.24 -8.45
CA LYS A 48 -7.64 14.23 -7.39
C LYS A 48 -6.39 13.37 -7.44
N THR A 49 -5.63 13.46 -8.51
CA THR A 49 -4.47 12.61 -8.77
C THR A 49 -3.27 13.45 -9.15
N THR A 50 -2.07 12.98 -8.81
CA THR A 50 -0.85 13.52 -9.42
C THR A 50 -0.89 13.30 -10.94
N THR A 51 -0.15 14.11 -11.71
CA THR A 51 -0.03 13.95 -13.16
C THR A 51 0.39 12.52 -13.53
N PHE A 52 1.38 11.97 -12.81
CA PHE A 52 1.83 10.60 -13.02
C PHE A 52 0.70 9.58 -12.84
N MET A 53 -0.11 9.70 -11.79
CA MET A 53 -1.22 8.76 -11.55
C MET A 53 -2.36 8.94 -12.53
N ASN A 54 -2.61 10.17 -12.99
CA ASN A 54 -3.60 10.40 -14.04
C ASN A 54 -3.21 9.69 -15.35
N ASP A 55 -1.95 9.76 -15.72
CA ASP A 55 -1.44 9.24 -17.00
C ASP A 55 -1.22 7.72 -16.96
N TYR A 56 -0.73 7.20 -15.85
CA TYR A 56 -0.24 5.83 -15.73
C TYR A 56 -0.96 4.97 -14.68
N GLY A 57 -1.68 5.57 -13.73
CA GLY A 57 -2.43 4.83 -12.70
C GLY A 57 -3.60 4.05 -13.27
N THR A 58 -3.84 2.83 -12.80
CA THR A 58 -5.04 2.08 -13.18
C THR A 58 -6.27 2.65 -12.48
N ASN A 59 -7.44 2.45 -13.08
CA ASN A 59 -8.71 2.87 -12.48
C ASN A 59 -8.93 2.21 -11.10
N GLY A 60 -8.50 0.95 -10.96
CA GLY A 60 -8.57 0.23 -9.68
C GLY A 60 -7.70 0.85 -8.59
N MET A 61 -6.45 1.22 -8.91
CA MET A 61 -5.54 1.89 -7.96
C MET A 61 -6.13 3.22 -7.48
N ILE A 62 -6.57 4.06 -8.43
CA ILE A 62 -7.12 5.38 -8.12
C ILE A 62 -8.41 5.24 -7.32
N GLY A 63 -9.31 4.36 -7.75
CA GLY A 63 -10.59 4.11 -7.08
C GLY A 63 -10.42 3.57 -5.66
N CYS A 64 -9.51 2.62 -5.46
CA CYS A 64 -9.18 2.07 -4.16
C CYS A 64 -8.65 3.18 -3.22
N PHE A 65 -7.68 3.97 -3.68
CA PHE A 65 -7.12 5.06 -2.89
C PHE A 65 -8.20 6.07 -2.46
N LEU A 66 -9.02 6.51 -3.41
CA LEU A 66 -10.09 7.47 -3.12
C LEU A 66 -11.15 6.90 -2.18
N ALA A 67 -11.44 5.61 -2.25
CA ALA A 67 -12.38 4.96 -1.34
C ALA A 67 -11.83 4.90 0.10
N HIS A 68 -10.56 4.55 0.28
CA HIS A 68 -9.91 4.65 1.60
C HIS A 68 -9.90 6.08 2.12
N ARG A 69 -9.60 7.06 1.27
CA ARG A 69 -9.66 8.46 1.63
C ARG A 69 -11.06 8.89 2.07
N SER A 70 -12.12 8.45 1.37
CA SER A 70 -13.50 8.72 1.78
C SER A 70 -13.83 8.14 3.17
N ALA A 71 -13.28 6.96 3.49
CA ALA A 71 -13.41 6.40 4.84
C ALA A 71 -12.68 7.26 5.88
N TRP A 72 -11.48 7.78 5.58
CA TRP A 72 -10.77 8.69 6.48
C TRP A 72 -11.52 10.01 6.67
N GLU A 73 -12.06 10.60 5.59
CA GLU A 73 -12.87 11.82 5.65
C GLU A 73 -14.09 11.64 6.56
N LYS A 74 -14.71 10.45 6.53
CA LYS A 74 -15.84 10.13 7.43
C LYS A 74 -15.40 10.01 8.88
N VAL A 75 -14.31 9.30 9.17
CA VAL A 75 -13.73 9.21 10.52
C VAL A 75 -13.41 10.59 11.07
N PHE A 76 -12.81 11.47 10.25
CA PHE A 76 -12.44 12.82 10.62
C PHE A 76 -13.66 13.69 10.89
N SER A 77 -14.65 13.69 9.99
CA SER A 77 -15.87 14.50 10.12
C SER A 77 -16.72 14.12 11.34
N GLU A 78 -16.76 12.83 11.67
CA GLU A 78 -17.48 12.32 12.85
C GLU A 78 -16.64 12.39 14.14
N LYS A 79 -15.40 12.87 14.08
CA LYS A 79 -14.47 13.03 15.22
C LYS A 79 -14.30 11.71 16.01
N LEU A 80 -14.22 10.59 15.31
CA LEU A 80 -14.09 9.30 15.97
C LEU A 80 -12.66 9.12 16.51
N GLU A 81 -12.54 8.83 17.79
CA GLU A 81 -11.23 8.57 18.42
C GLU A 81 -10.48 7.46 17.73
N TYR A 82 -11.19 6.36 17.42
CA TYR A 82 -10.72 5.22 16.63
C TYR A 82 -11.83 4.71 15.74
N ALA A 83 -11.45 4.20 14.56
CA ALA A 83 -12.33 3.47 13.67
C ALA A 83 -11.59 2.28 13.03
N ILE A 84 -12.35 1.27 12.62
CA ILE A 84 -11.84 0.13 11.85
C ILE A 84 -12.36 0.25 10.43
N ILE A 85 -11.46 0.16 9.46
CA ILE A 85 -11.77 0.20 8.03
C ILE A 85 -11.41 -1.16 7.45
N LEU A 86 -12.32 -1.72 6.63
CA LEU A 86 -12.24 -3.05 6.05
C LEU A 86 -12.50 -2.99 4.54
N GLU A 87 -11.89 -3.91 3.80
CA GLU A 87 -12.30 -4.28 2.44
C GLU A 87 -13.39 -5.37 2.51
N ASP A 88 -14.12 -5.59 1.40
CA ASP A 88 -15.30 -6.45 1.37
C ASP A 88 -14.99 -7.93 1.06
N ASP A 89 -13.73 -8.27 0.76
CA ASP A 89 -13.26 -9.60 0.35
C ASP A 89 -12.41 -10.28 1.43
N ILE A 90 -12.86 -10.17 2.67
CA ILE A 90 -12.19 -10.72 3.84
C ILE A 90 -13.07 -11.65 4.66
N GLU A 91 -12.44 -12.58 5.35
CA GLU A 91 -13.02 -13.38 6.41
C GLU A 91 -12.46 -12.95 7.76
N VAL A 92 -13.33 -12.44 8.64
CA VAL A 92 -12.98 -11.93 9.96
C VAL A 92 -13.02 -13.04 10.99
N LYS A 93 -12.02 -13.10 11.88
CA LYS A 93 -11.97 -14.04 13.00
C LYS A 93 -13.11 -13.79 14.00
N ASP A 94 -13.64 -14.85 14.60
CA ASP A 94 -14.75 -14.75 15.53
C ASP A 94 -14.43 -13.97 16.82
N ASN A 95 -13.17 -13.96 17.23
CA ASN A 95 -12.69 -13.25 18.41
C ASN A 95 -12.24 -11.80 18.15
N ILE A 96 -12.68 -11.20 17.05
CA ILE A 96 -12.28 -9.83 16.65
C ILE A 96 -12.57 -8.78 17.75
N LYS A 97 -13.68 -8.91 18.47
CA LYS A 97 -14.01 -7.99 19.57
C LYS A 97 -12.98 -8.02 20.68
N ASP A 98 -12.50 -9.21 21.05
CA ASP A 98 -11.48 -9.37 22.09
C ASP A 98 -10.13 -8.81 21.64
N ILE A 99 -9.77 -9.05 20.38
CA ILE A 99 -8.55 -8.47 19.76
C ILE A 99 -8.60 -6.94 19.82
N VAL A 100 -9.71 -6.33 19.40
CA VAL A 100 -9.89 -4.88 19.41
C VAL A 100 -9.85 -4.31 20.83
N LYS A 101 -10.57 -4.95 21.79
CA LYS A 101 -10.56 -4.55 23.18
C LYS A 101 -9.15 -4.57 23.77
N GLU A 102 -8.40 -5.61 23.47
CA GLU A 102 -7.02 -5.76 23.94
C GLU A 102 -6.10 -4.69 23.34
N ILE A 103 -6.20 -4.38 22.04
CA ILE A 103 -5.43 -3.30 21.41
C ILE A 103 -5.68 -1.98 22.13
N LEU A 104 -6.94 -1.65 22.40
CA LEU A 104 -7.32 -0.40 23.05
C LEU A 104 -6.84 -0.34 24.51
N SER A 105 -6.86 -1.47 25.23
CA SER A 105 -6.40 -1.53 26.64
C SER A 105 -4.88 -1.36 26.79
N ASN A 106 -4.10 -1.71 25.77
CA ASN A 106 -2.64 -1.59 25.78
C ASN A 106 -2.14 -0.19 25.40
N ASN A 107 -3.01 0.74 25.02
CA ASN A 107 -2.67 2.13 24.71
C ASN A 107 -1.50 2.28 23.72
N TYR A 108 -1.45 1.47 22.66
CA TYR A 108 -0.42 1.59 21.63
C TYR A 108 -0.48 2.96 20.95
N ASP A 109 0.69 3.59 20.75
CA ASP A 109 0.81 4.86 20.02
C ASP A 109 0.95 4.59 18.52
N PHE A 110 -0.13 4.75 17.77
CA PHE A 110 -0.18 4.55 16.32
C PHE A 110 -1.07 5.56 15.61
N ASP A 111 -0.75 5.82 14.37
CA ASP A 111 -1.64 6.51 13.42
C ASP A 111 -2.52 5.48 12.70
N ILE A 112 -1.91 4.32 12.31
CA ILE A 112 -2.58 3.17 11.71
C ILE A 112 -2.05 1.88 12.33
N LEU A 113 -2.97 0.96 12.68
CA LEU A 113 -2.64 -0.39 13.15
C LEU A 113 -3.27 -1.41 12.21
N LEU A 114 -2.45 -2.16 11.50
CA LEU A 114 -2.86 -3.19 10.57
C LEU A 114 -3.38 -4.39 11.36
N LEU A 115 -4.67 -4.68 11.23
CA LEU A 115 -5.30 -5.88 11.78
C LEU A 115 -5.14 -7.07 10.84
N SER A 116 -4.92 -6.77 9.55
CA SER A 116 -4.50 -7.72 8.51
C SER A 116 -3.71 -7.01 7.41
N TYR A 117 -2.87 -7.76 6.73
CA TYR A 117 -2.00 -7.32 5.64
C TYR A 117 -1.68 -8.51 4.74
N LEU A 118 -1.33 -8.27 3.47
CA LEU A 118 -0.94 -9.36 2.55
C LEU A 118 0.48 -9.84 2.87
N THR A 119 1.44 -8.91 2.83
CA THR A 119 2.86 -9.25 2.94
C THR A 119 3.65 -8.17 3.67
N GLY A 120 4.92 -8.44 3.91
CA GLY A 120 5.89 -7.45 4.37
C GLY A 120 6.07 -7.34 5.87
N CYS A 121 5.11 -7.76 6.68
CA CYS A 121 5.29 -7.86 8.12
C CYS A 121 6.01 -9.18 8.47
N LYS A 122 5.48 -9.99 9.36
CA LYS A 122 6.16 -11.21 9.82
C LYS A 122 6.14 -12.37 8.82
N ASN A 123 5.17 -12.41 7.91
CA ASN A 123 5.05 -13.53 6.98
C ASN A 123 5.93 -13.28 5.75
N PRO A 124 7.06 -13.99 5.60
CA PRO A 124 7.61 -14.18 4.28
C PRO A 124 6.50 -14.82 3.45
N ILE A 125 6.27 -14.28 2.28
CA ILE A 125 5.40 -14.94 1.33
C ILE A 125 6.07 -16.27 1.01
N ASP A 126 5.28 -17.33 0.93
CA ASP A 126 5.68 -18.61 0.36
C ASP A 126 5.95 -18.49 -1.15
N TYR A 127 6.72 -17.49 -1.55
CA TYR A 127 7.15 -17.30 -2.91
C TYR A 127 8.58 -17.76 -3.05
N ASN A 128 8.73 -19.00 -3.46
CA ASN A 128 10.00 -19.67 -3.64
C ASN A 128 11.09 -18.88 -4.40
N ILE A 129 10.71 -17.94 -5.26
CA ILE A 129 11.67 -17.13 -6.05
C ILE A 129 12.11 -15.89 -5.27
N VAL A 130 11.18 -15.17 -4.66
CA VAL A 130 11.50 -13.94 -3.90
C VAL A 130 12.27 -14.31 -2.64
N ASP A 131 11.89 -15.38 -1.96
CA ASP A 131 12.58 -15.90 -0.79
C ASP A 131 13.99 -16.42 -1.15
N LYS A 132 14.16 -17.08 -2.29
CA LYS A 132 15.48 -17.49 -2.81
C LYS A 132 16.34 -16.27 -3.18
N CYS A 133 15.80 -15.28 -3.85
CA CYS A 133 16.55 -14.05 -4.19
C CYS A 133 16.88 -13.23 -2.96
N SER A 134 15.97 -13.11 -2.00
CA SER A 134 16.25 -12.40 -0.75
C SER A 134 17.31 -13.12 0.10
N LYS A 135 17.25 -14.44 0.21
CA LYS A 135 18.25 -15.24 0.91
C LYS A 135 19.63 -15.24 0.24
N LEU A 136 19.67 -15.11 -1.09
CA LEU A 136 20.92 -15.11 -1.86
C LEU A 136 21.64 -13.76 -1.84
N LEU A 137 20.89 -12.66 -1.75
CA LEU A 137 21.41 -11.30 -1.84
C LEU A 137 21.54 -10.59 -0.48
N LEU A 138 20.87 -11.08 0.55
CA LEU A 138 20.64 -10.31 1.77
C LEU A 138 20.55 -11.23 2.98
N SER A 139 21.55 -11.18 3.81
CA SER A 139 21.40 -11.60 5.21
C SER A 139 20.24 -10.82 5.85
N GLU A 140 19.15 -11.50 6.18
CA GLU A 140 18.04 -11.09 7.05
C GLU A 140 17.85 -9.57 7.25
N ILE A 141 17.34 -8.87 6.23
CA ILE A 141 16.78 -7.55 6.46
C ILE A 141 15.49 -7.77 7.24
N GLN A 142 15.50 -7.45 8.51
CA GLN A 142 14.29 -7.42 9.31
C GLN A 142 13.37 -6.34 8.73
N THR A 143 12.31 -6.79 8.06
CA THR A 143 11.27 -5.89 7.52
C THR A 143 10.29 -5.43 8.61
N PHE A 144 10.57 -5.76 9.86
CA PHE A 144 9.75 -5.40 11.02
C PHE A 144 10.56 -5.41 12.31
N LYS A 145 10.04 -4.74 13.34
CA LYS A 145 10.56 -4.77 14.70
C LYS A 145 9.41 -5.14 15.66
N TYR A 146 9.62 -6.15 16.51
CA TYR A 146 8.66 -6.46 17.57
C TYR A 146 8.54 -5.30 18.55
N ILE A 147 7.31 -4.94 18.89
CA ILE A 147 6.99 -4.06 20.02
C ILE A 147 6.80 -4.94 21.27
N ASP A 148 6.00 -6.00 21.10
CA ASP A 148 5.77 -7.03 22.11
C ASP A 148 5.44 -8.38 21.44
N ASN A 149 4.81 -9.31 22.15
CA ASN A 149 4.41 -10.61 21.64
C ASN A 149 3.16 -10.59 20.71
N LYS A 150 2.49 -9.44 20.53
CA LYS A 150 1.25 -9.28 19.77
C LYS A 150 1.37 -8.30 18.63
N VAL A 151 2.17 -7.26 18.80
CA VAL A 151 2.27 -6.15 17.88
C VAL A 151 3.72 -5.97 17.43
N LEU A 152 3.88 -5.66 16.18
CA LEU A 152 5.15 -5.30 15.56
C LEU A 152 5.04 -3.94 14.83
N LYS A 153 6.18 -3.31 14.65
CA LYS A 153 6.34 -2.13 13.78
C LYS A 153 6.84 -2.62 12.43
N PRO A 154 6.02 -2.55 11.36
CA PRO A 154 6.47 -2.92 10.02
C PRO A 154 7.36 -1.83 9.43
N GLU A 155 8.45 -2.21 8.78
CA GLU A 155 9.23 -1.32 7.91
C GLU A 155 8.60 -1.23 6.52
N PHE A 156 7.92 -2.31 6.10
CA PHE A 156 7.22 -2.41 4.83
C PHE A 156 6.01 -3.35 4.97
N PHE A 157 4.93 -3.04 4.26
CA PHE A 157 3.76 -3.93 4.15
C PHE A 157 3.00 -3.66 2.84
N THR A 158 2.18 -4.62 2.42
CA THR A 158 1.16 -4.45 1.39
C THR A 158 -0.18 -4.95 1.89
N GLY A 159 -1.24 -4.40 1.32
CA GLY A 159 -2.62 -4.72 1.65
C GLY A 159 -3.15 -3.96 2.87
N LEU A 160 -4.33 -3.42 2.72
CA LEU A 160 -5.10 -2.70 3.75
C LEU A 160 -6.46 -3.38 3.99
N GLN A 161 -6.47 -4.71 3.99
CA GLN A 161 -7.71 -5.47 4.09
C GLN A 161 -8.52 -5.15 5.35
N MET A 162 -7.83 -4.92 6.47
CA MET A 162 -8.44 -4.52 7.74
C MET A 162 -7.43 -3.78 8.59
N TYR A 163 -7.77 -2.57 9.02
CA TYR A 163 -6.91 -1.77 9.86
C TYR A 163 -7.69 -0.85 10.78
N MET A 164 -7.10 -0.51 11.91
CA MET A 164 -7.59 0.50 12.84
C MET A 164 -6.85 1.81 12.57
N VAL A 165 -7.57 2.93 12.58
CA VAL A 165 -7.01 4.29 12.52
C VAL A 165 -7.36 5.06 13.78
N SER A 166 -6.43 5.89 14.25
CA SER A 166 -6.71 6.91 15.26
C SER A 166 -7.17 8.21 14.59
N TYR A 167 -7.92 9.05 15.32
CA TYR A 167 -8.31 10.39 14.82
C TYR A 167 -7.11 11.20 14.34
N LYS A 168 -6.04 11.23 15.16
CA LYS A 168 -4.79 11.89 14.82
C LYS A 168 -4.10 11.30 13.59
N GLY A 169 -4.18 9.96 13.45
CA GLY A 169 -3.68 9.26 12.27
C GLY A 169 -4.43 9.65 11.00
N VAL A 170 -5.76 9.73 11.09
CA VAL A 170 -6.61 10.17 9.97
C VAL A 170 -6.30 11.61 9.55
N GLU A 171 -6.13 12.52 10.51
CA GLU A 171 -5.74 13.90 10.22
C GLU A 171 -4.42 13.96 9.44
N LYS A 172 -3.43 13.18 9.84
CA LYS A 172 -2.17 13.07 9.10
C LYS A 172 -2.35 12.47 7.71
N LEU A 173 -3.10 11.37 7.59
CA LEU A 173 -3.36 10.73 6.31
C LEU A 173 -4.03 11.69 5.31
N LEU A 174 -5.01 12.46 5.75
CA LEU A 174 -5.70 13.44 4.90
C LEU A 174 -4.79 14.61 4.50
N ASN A 175 -3.89 15.03 5.38
CA ASN A 175 -2.94 16.10 5.09
C ASN A 175 -1.82 15.64 4.13
N GLU A 176 -1.29 14.44 4.29
CA GLU A 176 -0.23 13.86 3.47
C GLU A 176 -0.73 13.48 2.06
N TYR A 177 -1.96 12.94 1.98
CA TYR A 177 -2.51 12.38 0.75
C TYR A 177 -3.67 13.20 0.19
N LYS A 178 -3.38 14.47 -0.15
CA LYS A 178 -4.35 15.36 -0.82
C LYS A 178 -4.70 14.86 -2.22
N GLU A 179 -3.75 14.23 -2.88
CA GLU A 179 -3.88 13.64 -4.21
C GLU A 179 -3.45 12.17 -4.18
N VAL A 180 -4.02 11.38 -5.07
CA VAL A 180 -3.60 10.00 -5.29
C VAL A 180 -2.23 10.01 -5.96
N ASN A 181 -1.25 9.41 -5.31
CA ASN A 181 0.17 9.40 -5.75
C ASN A 181 0.74 8.00 -6.00
N GLY A 182 -0.06 6.95 -5.78
CA GLY A 182 0.35 5.56 -5.95
C GLY A 182 -0.71 4.57 -5.45
N HIS A 183 -0.33 3.35 -5.18
CA HIS A 183 -1.15 2.43 -4.38
C HIS A 183 -1.26 2.93 -2.95
N VAL A 184 -2.46 2.89 -2.39
CA VAL A 184 -2.73 3.41 -1.04
C VAL A 184 -1.89 2.71 0.03
N ASP A 185 -1.78 1.40 -0.02
CA ASP A 185 -0.98 0.59 0.91
C ASP A 185 0.52 0.88 0.79
N LEU A 186 1.07 0.94 -0.43
CA LEU A 186 2.46 1.27 -0.68
C LEU A 186 2.79 2.72 -0.30
N SER A 187 1.89 3.65 -0.58
CA SER A 187 2.06 5.05 -0.19
C SER A 187 2.17 5.20 1.32
N ILE A 188 1.29 4.55 2.08
CA ILE A 188 1.34 4.54 3.54
C ILE A 188 2.55 3.76 4.05
N SER A 189 2.82 2.59 3.47
CA SER A 189 3.93 1.73 3.87
C SER A 189 5.27 2.46 3.81
N ASN A 190 5.50 3.23 2.75
CA ASN A 190 6.74 3.96 2.52
C ASN A 190 6.80 5.33 3.25
N ASN A 191 5.71 5.78 3.86
CA ASN A 191 5.67 7.07 4.56
C ASN A 191 6.15 6.94 6.01
N ASN A 192 7.30 7.55 6.32
CA ASN A 192 7.87 7.53 7.67
C ASN A 192 7.20 8.50 8.66
N ASN A 193 6.36 9.44 8.19
CA ASN A 193 5.62 10.37 9.04
C ASN A 193 4.41 9.68 9.70
N ILE A 194 3.94 8.58 9.12
CA ILE A 194 2.82 7.79 9.63
C ILE A 194 3.34 6.71 10.58
N LYS A 195 2.88 6.72 11.83
CA LYS A 195 3.19 5.69 12.82
C LYS A 195 2.38 4.44 12.52
N LYS A 196 3.07 3.39 12.06
CA LYS A 196 2.47 2.12 11.65
C LYS A 196 2.77 1.04 12.66
N LEU A 197 1.74 0.32 13.05
CA LEU A 197 1.83 -0.93 13.79
C LEU A 197 1.08 -2.03 13.04
N ALA A 198 1.35 -3.30 13.36
CA ALA A 198 0.65 -4.43 12.79
C ALA A 198 0.51 -5.56 13.80
N LEU A 199 -0.59 -6.29 13.75
CA LEU A 199 -0.74 -7.51 14.53
C LEU A 199 0.17 -8.60 14.01
N ILE A 200 0.78 -9.35 14.91
CA ILE A 200 1.55 -10.55 14.58
C ILE A 200 0.60 -11.65 14.11
N ASP A 201 -0.51 -11.82 14.81
CA ASP A 201 -1.58 -12.75 14.45
C ASP A 201 -2.75 -12.00 13.84
N LYS A 202 -2.90 -12.10 12.52
CA LYS A 202 -3.89 -11.34 11.76
C LYS A 202 -5.31 -11.60 12.25
N ALA A 203 -6.13 -10.56 12.29
CA ALA A 203 -7.54 -10.62 12.71
C ALA A 203 -8.49 -11.02 11.58
N CYS A 204 -8.04 -10.99 10.33
CA CYS A 204 -8.80 -11.48 9.19
C CYS A 204 -7.90 -12.07 8.12
N PHE A 205 -8.52 -12.80 7.19
CA PHE A 205 -7.86 -13.38 6.03
C PHE A 205 -8.54 -12.85 4.75
N HIS A 206 -7.75 -12.69 3.70
CA HIS A 206 -8.27 -12.35 2.38
C HIS A 206 -8.92 -13.59 1.75
N ILE A 207 -10.18 -13.46 1.31
CA ILE A 207 -10.93 -14.54 0.66
C ILE A 207 -10.84 -14.43 -0.87
N GLY A 208 -9.91 -13.61 -1.37
CA GLY A 208 -9.89 -13.11 -2.74
C GLY A 208 -9.99 -14.16 -3.80
N GLU A 209 -11.09 -14.14 -4.51
CA GLU A 209 -11.09 -14.53 -5.91
C GLU A 209 -10.20 -13.56 -6.68
N LYS A 210 -9.54 -14.02 -7.75
CA LYS A 210 -8.63 -13.25 -8.62
C LYS A 210 -9.32 -12.07 -9.36
N THR A 211 -10.17 -11.32 -8.69
CA THR A 211 -10.88 -10.16 -9.25
C THR A 211 -10.08 -8.89 -9.02
N SER A 212 -8.91 -8.80 -9.67
CA SER A 212 -8.25 -7.51 -9.74
C SER A 212 -9.08 -6.56 -10.59
N ASN A 213 -9.56 -5.47 -9.99
CA ASN A 213 -10.17 -4.35 -10.71
C ASN A 213 -9.11 -3.49 -11.42
N ASN A 214 -7.86 -3.93 -11.39
CA ASN A 214 -6.73 -3.25 -11.98
C ASN A 214 -6.56 -3.68 -13.44
N VAL A 215 -7.19 -2.96 -14.37
CA VAL A 215 -6.97 -3.14 -15.80
C VAL A 215 -5.89 -2.16 -16.25
N PRO A 216 -4.76 -2.64 -16.80
CA PRO A 216 -3.68 -1.76 -17.25
C PRO A 216 -4.13 -0.76 -18.33
N LYS A 217 -3.66 0.48 -18.22
CA LYS A 217 -3.88 1.52 -19.23
C LYS A 217 -2.85 1.48 -20.37
N LEU A 218 -1.66 0.94 -20.10
CA LEU A 218 -0.53 0.96 -21.03
C LEU A 218 -0.26 -0.40 -21.64
N ASN A 219 0.54 -0.39 -22.70
CA ASN A 219 1.05 -1.62 -23.30
C ASN A 219 1.72 -2.48 -22.22
N TYR A 220 1.36 -3.76 -22.23
CA TYR A 220 1.71 -4.80 -21.28
C TYR A 220 3.16 -4.76 -20.71
N ILE A 221 4.15 -4.42 -21.53
CA ILE A 221 5.55 -4.35 -21.10
C ILE A 221 5.83 -3.14 -20.23
N ILE A 222 5.32 -1.97 -20.62
CA ILE A 222 5.55 -0.70 -19.91
C ILE A 222 4.81 -0.71 -18.58
N ASP A 223 3.60 -1.24 -18.57
CA ASP A 223 2.79 -1.37 -17.36
C ASP A 223 3.45 -2.30 -16.34
N LYS A 224 4.04 -3.42 -16.80
CA LYS A 224 4.85 -4.31 -15.95
C LYS A 224 6.07 -3.64 -15.35
N LEU A 225 6.78 -2.84 -16.13
CA LEU A 225 8.03 -2.20 -15.69
C LEU A 225 7.78 -1.01 -14.77
N VAL A 226 6.71 -0.26 -15.00
CA VAL A 226 6.47 1.03 -14.35
C VAL A 226 5.46 0.92 -13.20
N LEU A 227 4.35 0.23 -13.39
CA LEU A 227 3.24 0.20 -12.45
C LEU A 227 3.02 -1.16 -11.78
N SER A 228 3.53 -2.21 -12.37
CA SER A 228 3.57 -3.61 -11.94
C SER A 228 2.45 -4.06 -10.99
N ASN A 229 1.24 -4.15 -11.51
CA ASN A 229 0.11 -4.82 -10.83
C ASN A 229 -0.04 -6.27 -11.27
N TYR A 230 1.06 -6.90 -11.69
CA TYR A 230 0.98 -8.18 -12.33
C TYR A 230 1.33 -9.35 -11.43
N TYR A 231 0.46 -10.32 -11.51
CA TYR A 231 0.75 -11.68 -11.12
C TYR A 231 1.42 -12.40 -12.31
N ILE A 232 2.68 -12.76 -12.19
CA ILE A 232 3.34 -13.70 -13.10
C ILE A 232 3.43 -15.00 -12.33
N TYR A 233 2.79 -16.05 -12.82
CA TYR A 233 2.75 -17.36 -12.15
C TYR A 233 2.30 -17.29 -10.69
N ASP A 234 1.21 -16.56 -10.42
CA ASP A 234 0.69 -16.29 -9.08
C ASP A 234 1.61 -15.49 -8.16
N ILE A 235 2.71 -14.95 -8.68
CA ILE A 235 3.62 -14.06 -7.95
C ILE A 235 3.22 -12.60 -8.22
N ASN A 236 3.00 -11.84 -7.16
CA ASN A 236 2.81 -10.41 -7.26
C ASN A 236 4.16 -9.71 -7.46
N MET A 237 4.50 -9.43 -8.73
CA MET A 237 5.76 -8.75 -9.08
C MET A 237 5.85 -7.33 -8.51
N GLU A 238 4.72 -6.67 -8.33
CA GLU A 238 4.69 -5.34 -7.71
C GLU A 238 5.24 -5.39 -6.30
N TRP A 239 4.82 -6.37 -5.53
CA TRP A 239 5.33 -6.58 -4.20
C TRP A 239 6.84 -6.82 -4.20
N ALA A 240 7.33 -7.75 -5.04
CA ALA A 240 8.74 -8.06 -5.16
C ALA A 240 9.60 -6.84 -5.55
N LEU A 241 9.07 -6.00 -6.45
CA LEU A 241 9.77 -4.80 -6.90
C LEU A 241 9.77 -3.67 -5.87
N ASN A 242 8.81 -3.63 -4.97
CA ASN A 242 8.72 -2.57 -3.95
C ASN A 242 9.23 -3.01 -2.57
N MET A 243 9.53 -4.28 -2.36
CA MET A 243 10.10 -4.75 -1.10
C MET A 243 11.51 -4.15 -0.92
N PRO A 244 11.74 -3.40 0.18
CA PRO A 244 13.07 -2.87 0.43
C PRO A 244 14.04 -4.00 0.77
N PHE A 245 15.20 -3.99 0.13
CA PHE A 245 16.27 -4.95 0.40
C PHE A 245 17.50 -4.30 1.04
N LEU A 246 17.56 -2.98 1.05
CA LEU A 246 18.62 -2.20 1.66
C LEU A 246 18.06 -0.88 2.18
N LYS A 247 18.56 -0.42 3.31
CA LYS A 247 18.25 0.91 3.86
C LYS A 247 19.51 1.74 3.89
N ILE A 248 19.51 2.87 3.18
CA ILE A 248 20.60 3.84 3.21
C ILE A 248 20.08 5.10 3.88
N TYR A 249 20.67 5.44 5.03
CA TYR A 249 20.22 6.55 5.87
C TYR A 249 18.73 6.42 6.22
N LYS A 250 17.85 7.25 5.69
CA LYS A 250 16.39 7.21 5.94
C LYS A 250 15.59 6.60 4.79
N LYS A 251 16.23 6.27 3.67
CA LYS A 251 15.57 5.76 2.47
C LYS A 251 15.66 4.25 2.35
N ASN A 252 14.53 3.64 2.06
CA ASN A 252 14.42 2.25 1.69
C ASN A 252 14.79 2.10 0.20
N ILE A 253 15.78 1.26 -0.08
CA ILE A 253 16.19 0.94 -1.44
C ILE A 253 15.45 -0.31 -1.89
N THR A 254 14.66 -0.17 -2.92
CA THR A 254 13.86 -1.24 -3.51
C THR A 254 14.43 -1.67 -4.86
N PRO A 255 14.14 -2.90 -5.36
CA PRO A 255 14.49 -3.29 -6.71
C PRO A 255 13.97 -2.31 -7.77
N ARG A 256 12.74 -1.80 -7.61
CA ARG A 256 12.18 -0.76 -8.50
C ARG A 256 13.04 0.49 -8.56
N PHE A 257 13.49 0.96 -7.41
CA PHE A 257 14.37 2.12 -7.32
C PHE A 257 15.68 1.89 -8.08
N LEU A 258 16.30 0.69 -7.92
CA LEU A 258 17.51 0.35 -8.66
C LEU A 258 17.27 0.24 -10.16
N ILE A 259 16.17 -0.37 -10.59
CA ILE A 259 15.79 -0.46 -12.00
C ILE A 259 15.62 0.95 -12.58
N ALA A 260 14.89 1.82 -11.88
CA ALA A 260 14.71 3.21 -12.34
C ALA A 260 16.02 3.97 -12.47
N ILE A 261 16.92 3.84 -11.51
CA ILE A 261 18.26 4.43 -11.59
C ILE A 261 19.05 3.85 -12.77
N SER A 262 19.07 2.53 -12.93
CA SER A 262 19.81 1.88 -14.01
C SER A 262 19.31 2.31 -15.39
N LEU A 263 17.98 2.36 -15.58
CA LEU A 263 17.38 2.86 -16.82
C LEU A 263 17.74 4.34 -17.07
N SER A 264 17.70 5.17 -16.05
CA SER A 264 18.10 6.58 -16.16
C SER A 264 19.55 6.73 -16.56
N ILE A 265 20.45 5.92 -15.99
CA ILE A 265 21.87 5.89 -16.36
C ILE A 265 22.03 5.48 -17.83
N ILE A 266 21.34 4.42 -18.27
CA ILE A 266 21.40 3.97 -19.67
C ILE A 266 20.91 5.06 -20.62
N ILE A 267 19.79 5.71 -20.32
CA ILE A 267 19.24 6.80 -21.14
C ILE A 267 20.24 7.96 -21.22
N ILE A 268 20.86 8.33 -20.12
CA ILE A 268 21.89 9.39 -20.09
C ILE A 268 23.10 9.00 -20.93
N ILE A 269 23.59 7.77 -20.81
CA ILE A 269 24.72 7.28 -21.61
C ILE A 269 24.39 7.31 -23.10
N LEU A 270 23.20 6.85 -23.49
CA LEU A 270 22.74 6.88 -24.88
C LEU A 270 22.61 8.31 -25.41
N TYR A 271 22.08 9.23 -24.60
CA TYR A 271 21.97 10.65 -24.94
C TYR A 271 23.32 11.28 -25.21
N ILE A 272 24.33 10.97 -24.39
CA ILE A 272 25.69 11.46 -24.50
C ILE A 272 26.38 10.92 -25.73
N TYR A 273 26.27 9.61 -25.93
CA TYR A 273 26.81 8.95 -27.11
C TYR A 273 26.25 9.57 -28.38
N LYS A 274 24.96 9.81 -28.42
CA LYS A 274 24.26 10.44 -29.56
C LYS A 274 24.76 11.89 -29.83
N ASN A 275 25.09 12.65 -28.79
CA ASN A 275 25.44 14.07 -28.91
C ASN A 275 26.92 14.37 -28.77
N ASN A 276 27.80 13.35 -28.74
CA ASN A 276 29.25 13.47 -28.61
C ASN A 276 29.74 14.32 -27.41
N TYR A 277 28.96 14.27 -26.28
CA TYR A 277 29.41 14.98 -25.07
C TYR A 277 30.58 14.28 -24.37
N SER A 278 31.41 15.06 -23.70
CA SER A 278 32.53 14.55 -22.92
C SER A 278 32.07 13.63 -21.79
N ILE A 279 32.60 12.42 -21.76
CA ILE A 279 32.32 11.41 -20.72
C ILE A 279 32.57 11.95 -19.30
N LYS A 280 33.60 12.84 -19.16
CA LYS A 280 33.94 13.42 -17.86
C LYS A 280 32.81 14.24 -17.24
N ASN A 281 32.18 15.11 -18.02
CA ASN A 281 31.06 15.94 -17.53
C ASN A 281 29.84 15.09 -17.18
N THR A 282 29.65 14.02 -17.88
CA THR A 282 28.56 13.08 -17.66
C THR A 282 28.66 12.33 -16.34
N LEU A 283 29.85 11.83 -16.02
CA LEU A 283 30.04 11.13 -14.76
C LEU A 283 29.78 12.05 -13.57
N ILE A 284 30.07 13.34 -13.69
CA ILE A 284 29.78 14.35 -12.67
C ILE A 284 28.24 14.50 -12.51
N TYR A 285 27.47 14.65 -13.60
CA TYR A 285 26.01 14.76 -13.53
C TYR A 285 25.36 13.50 -13.01
N LEU A 286 25.85 12.32 -13.41
CA LEU A 286 25.38 11.04 -12.88
C LEU A 286 25.61 10.92 -11.38
N PHE A 287 26.80 11.31 -10.91
CA PHE A 287 27.13 11.28 -9.48
C PHE A 287 26.21 12.22 -8.68
N ILE A 288 25.99 13.44 -9.17
CA ILE A 288 25.08 14.42 -8.55
C ILE A 288 23.64 13.88 -8.52
N LEU A 289 23.17 13.30 -9.62
CA LEU A 289 21.83 12.72 -9.69
C LEU A 289 21.63 11.57 -8.69
N ILE A 290 22.58 10.64 -8.63
CA ILE A 290 22.54 9.53 -7.67
C ILE A 290 22.57 10.06 -6.23
N PHE A 291 23.40 11.06 -5.96
CA PHE A 291 23.49 11.68 -4.64
C PHE A 291 22.17 12.36 -4.22
N ILE A 292 21.53 13.10 -5.13
CA ILE A 292 20.21 13.72 -4.88
C ILE A 292 19.11 12.66 -4.67
N LEU A 293 19.18 11.53 -5.37
CA LEU A 293 18.19 10.46 -5.24
C LEU A 293 18.36 9.64 -3.95
N ILE A 294 19.55 9.63 -3.36
CA ILE A 294 19.85 8.90 -2.12
C ILE A 294 19.60 9.79 -0.88
N LEU A 295 19.79 11.08 -0.97
CA LEU A 295 19.46 12.04 0.11
C LEU A 295 17.96 12.28 0.19
#